data_b8c90e96d358eac42f958fd4f772cfeb
#
_entry.id   b8c90e96d358eac42f958fd4f772cfeb
#
_cell.length_a   1.000
_cell.length_b   1.000
_cell.length_c   1.000
_cell.angle_alpha   90.00
_cell.angle_beta   90.00
_cell.angle_gamma   90.00
#
_symmetry.space_group_name_H-M   'P 1'
#
loop_
_entity.id
_entity.type
_entity.pdbx_description
1 polymer ?
#
loop_
_entity_poly.entity_id
_entity_poly.type
_entity_poly.pdbx_seq_one_letter_code
_entity_poly.pdbx_strand_id
1 'polypeptide(L)'
;MTGTTRPADPTRPLLRVAIIGSGISGLAAAHALRGRADVTLFESGNYFGGHTHTVDVTLPGATDERLITHGVDTGFLVFNERTYPKLIQLFAELGVDTARSDMSFSVKVPDAMNGAGLEWSGSSLGSVFAQRSNLWNPKFLRMLADIVRFNRITTALARSNRDADMQQPLGDFLRAENFSEQFRDWYFLPMMGCIWSCPTDQMLQFPVATMIRFCHNHGLIQITDRPQWWTVTGGARHYVEKIVQGIADKRLNTPVLAVQRDDAGVRIVTDVGVEQFDKVIMAAHSDESLALLDAPSAAERDTLGAIRYQPNWAVLHTDTSVLPERKLAWAAWNYERAQSKGGESAGVCLHYLLNMLQPLPFAQPVVVSLNPVREIARKHIMGEYNYAHPVFDLAAIRSQKSVPLLQGRQHTFFCGAWTGYGFHEDGLKSGLEAARLLLAQTEQQAEAPPLEALA
;
A
#
# COMPACT_ATOMS: atom_id res chain seq x y z
N MET A 1 5.69 13.93 -30.72
CA MET A 1 5.27 13.13 -31.89
C MET A 1 4.00 12.40 -31.48
N THR A 2 2.88 12.83 -31.99
CA THR A 2 1.56 12.24 -31.73
C THR A 2 1.44 10.97 -32.57
N GLY A 3 1.63 9.82 -31.91
CA GLY A 3 1.38 8.53 -32.55
C GLY A 3 -0.12 8.37 -32.81
N THR A 4 -0.52 8.45 -34.05
CA THR A 4 -1.87 8.11 -34.52
C THR A 4 -2.07 6.61 -34.31
N THR A 5 -2.82 6.25 -33.27
CA THR A 5 -3.31 4.88 -33.08
C THR A 5 -4.24 4.54 -34.25
N ARG A 6 -3.87 3.54 -35.03
CA ARG A 6 -4.70 2.97 -36.09
C ARG A 6 -5.97 2.39 -35.44
N PRO A 7 -7.16 2.66 -35.94
CA PRO A 7 -8.37 2.03 -35.41
C PRO A 7 -8.26 0.52 -35.57
N ALA A 8 -8.66 -0.23 -34.52
CA ALA A 8 -8.67 -1.69 -34.54
C ALA A 8 -9.56 -2.20 -35.69
N ASP A 9 -9.11 -3.23 -36.38
CA ASP A 9 -9.89 -3.92 -37.40
C ASP A 9 -11.12 -4.57 -36.72
N PRO A 10 -12.35 -4.13 -37.00
CA PRO A 10 -13.55 -4.62 -36.32
C PRO A 10 -13.88 -6.08 -36.62
N THR A 11 -13.15 -6.74 -37.52
CA THR A 11 -13.37 -8.12 -37.90
C THR A 11 -12.50 -9.11 -37.12
N ARG A 12 -11.49 -8.66 -36.39
CA ARG A 12 -10.59 -9.52 -35.61
C ARG A 12 -11.19 -9.73 -34.20
N PRO A 13 -11.34 -10.98 -33.71
CA PRO A 13 -11.79 -11.21 -32.34
C PRO A 13 -10.81 -10.54 -31.36
N LEU A 14 -11.37 -9.93 -30.30
CA LEU A 14 -10.57 -9.35 -29.24
C LEU A 14 -9.75 -10.41 -28.54
N LEU A 15 -8.53 -10.03 -28.12
CA LEU A 15 -7.64 -10.87 -27.33
C LEU A 15 -8.32 -11.23 -26.01
N ARG A 16 -8.39 -12.52 -25.66
CA ARG A 16 -8.93 -12.99 -24.38
C ARG A 16 -7.86 -12.87 -23.29
N VAL A 17 -8.09 -12.04 -22.31
CA VAL A 17 -7.12 -11.74 -21.22
C VAL A 17 -7.72 -12.11 -19.88
N ALA A 18 -7.07 -13.01 -19.15
CA ALA A 18 -7.36 -13.26 -17.74
C ALA A 18 -6.60 -12.25 -16.88
N ILE A 19 -7.27 -11.64 -15.90
CA ILE A 19 -6.64 -10.82 -14.85
C ILE A 19 -6.91 -11.51 -13.51
N ILE A 20 -5.84 -11.86 -12.78
CA ILE A 20 -5.94 -12.57 -11.51
C ILE A 20 -5.63 -11.61 -10.37
N GLY A 21 -6.64 -11.30 -9.58
CA GLY A 21 -6.62 -10.32 -8.50
C GLY A 21 -7.25 -9.00 -8.89
N SER A 22 -8.17 -8.51 -8.04
CA SER A 22 -8.92 -7.26 -8.23
C SER A 22 -8.44 -6.10 -7.37
N GLY A 23 -7.21 -6.16 -6.85
CA GLY A 23 -6.56 -5.00 -6.25
C GLY A 23 -6.37 -3.87 -7.26
N ILE A 24 -5.88 -2.70 -6.80
CA ILE A 24 -5.70 -1.53 -7.67
C ILE A 24 -4.92 -1.85 -8.96
N SER A 25 -3.96 -2.78 -8.92
CA SER A 25 -3.16 -3.15 -10.09
C SER A 25 -4.00 -3.88 -11.14
N GLY A 26 -4.80 -4.88 -10.73
CA GLY A 26 -5.70 -5.61 -11.62
C GLY A 26 -6.81 -4.72 -12.17
N LEU A 27 -7.40 -3.87 -11.31
CA LEU A 27 -8.40 -2.90 -11.73
C LEU A 27 -7.84 -1.89 -12.72
N ALA A 28 -6.61 -1.41 -12.53
CA ALA A 28 -5.94 -0.50 -13.46
C ALA A 28 -5.69 -1.17 -14.82
N ALA A 29 -5.23 -2.42 -14.82
CA ALA A 29 -5.02 -3.18 -16.03
C ALA A 29 -6.34 -3.41 -16.78
N ALA A 30 -7.40 -3.83 -16.08
CA ALA A 30 -8.73 -4.03 -16.65
C ALA A 30 -9.29 -2.72 -17.25
N HIS A 31 -9.14 -1.61 -16.53
CA HIS A 31 -9.57 -0.29 -17.01
C HIS A 31 -8.83 0.12 -18.30
N ALA A 32 -7.53 -0.08 -18.35
CA ALA A 32 -6.70 0.26 -19.52
C ALA A 32 -6.97 -0.65 -20.73
N LEU A 33 -7.41 -1.89 -20.51
CA LEU A 33 -7.76 -2.86 -21.56
C LEU A 33 -9.20 -2.74 -22.04
N ARG A 34 -10.03 -1.89 -21.41
CA ARG A 34 -11.44 -1.71 -21.76
C ARG A 34 -11.61 -1.37 -23.24
N GLY A 35 -12.44 -2.15 -23.96
CA GLY A 35 -12.68 -1.99 -25.39
C GLY A 35 -11.51 -2.39 -26.30
N ARG A 36 -10.39 -2.89 -25.75
CA ARG A 36 -9.19 -3.31 -26.48
C ARG A 36 -8.90 -4.82 -26.33
N ALA A 37 -9.45 -5.45 -25.29
CA ALA A 37 -9.37 -6.88 -25.03
C ALA A 37 -10.69 -7.39 -24.42
N ASP A 38 -10.94 -8.68 -24.55
CA ASP A 38 -11.99 -9.40 -23.84
C ASP A 38 -11.43 -9.84 -22.48
N VAL A 39 -11.80 -9.11 -21.43
CA VAL A 39 -11.20 -9.26 -20.08
C VAL A 39 -12.12 -10.08 -19.19
N THR A 40 -11.56 -11.13 -18.59
CA THR A 40 -12.14 -11.82 -17.43
C THR A 40 -11.34 -11.49 -16.19
N LEU A 41 -11.98 -10.87 -15.18
CA LEU A 41 -11.39 -10.53 -13.89
C LEU A 41 -11.75 -11.59 -12.85
N PHE A 42 -10.73 -12.26 -12.29
CA PHE A 42 -10.86 -13.25 -11.22
C PHE A 42 -10.50 -12.64 -9.87
N GLU A 43 -11.37 -12.84 -8.88
CA GLU A 43 -11.14 -12.46 -7.48
C GLU A 43 -11.51 -13.63 -6.57
N SER A 44 -10.57 -13.99 -5.68
CA SER A 44 -10.78 -15.08 -4.71
C SER A 44 -11.69 -14.68 -3.56
N GLY A 45 -11.68 -13.38 -3.22
CA GLY A 45 -12.49 -12.82 -2.14
C GLY A 45 -13.95 -12.56 -2.52
N ASN A 46 -14.71 -12.12 -1.53
CA ASN A 46 -16.14 -11.81 -1.67
C ASN A 46 -16.42 -10.34 -2.03
N TYR A 47 -15.38 -9.55 -2.31
CA TYR A 47 -15.46 -8.16 -2.77
C TYR A 47 -14.31 -7.85 -3.73
N PHE A 48 -14.51 -6.86 -4.63
CA PHE A 48 -13.46 -6.33 -5.47
C PHE A 48 -12.74 -5.18 -4.78
N GLY A 49 -11.42 -5.05 -5.03
CA GLY A 49 -10.64 -3.91 -4.56
C GLY A 49 -9.38 -4.28 -3.80
N GLY A 50 -9.26 -5.50 -3.29
CA GLY A 50 -8.12 -5.92 -2.47
C GLY A 50 -7.97 -5.03 -1.23
N HIS A 51 -6.85 -4.30 -1.09
CA HIS A 51 -6.65 -3.35 0.02
C HIS A 51 -7.57 -2.10 -0.06
N THR A 52 -8.29 -1.89 -1.16
CA THR A 52 -9.40 -0.91 -1.21
C THR A 52 -10.64 -1.58 -0.63
N HIS A 53 -10.71 -1.58 0.68
CA HIS A 53 -11.76 -2.25 1.42
C HIS A 53 -12.56 -1.26 2.26
N THR A 54 -13.77 -0.95 1.83
CA THR A 54 -14.73 -0.10 2.53
C THR A 54 -15.82 -0.95 3.15
N VAL A 55 -16.08 -0.75 4.43
CA VAL A 55 -17.09 -1.46 5.22
C VAL A 55 -18.20 -0.51 5.63
N ASP A 56 -19.45 -0.94 5.52
CA ASP A 56 -20.58 -0.16 6.02
C ASP A 56 -20.68 -0.27 7.53
N VAL A 57 -20.59 0.87 8.20
CA VAL A 57 -20.69 1.00 9.65
C VAL A 57 -21.95 1.79 9.99
N THR A 58 -22.73 1.28 10.94
CA THR A 58 -23.96 1.95 11.41
C THR A 58 -23.78 2.38 12.87
N LEU A 59 -23.73 3.69 13.09
CA LEU A 59 -23.50 4.30 14.40
C LEU A 59 -24.39 5.55 14.58
N PRO A 60 -24.57 6.04 15.82
CA PRO A 60 -25.25 7.32 16.06
C PRO A 60 -24.54 8.48 15.36
N GLY A 61 -25.32 9.33 14.70
CA GLY A 61 -24.82 10.53 14.05
C GLY A 61 -24.35 11.59 15.04
N ALA A 62 -23.46 12.47 14.56
CA ALA A 62 -22.86 13.53 15.39
C ALA A 62 -23.85 14.64 15.74
N THR A 63 -24.94 14.83 14.99
CA THR A 63 -25.87 15.97 15.14
C THR A 63 -27.21 15.62 15.78
N ASP A 64 -27.73 14.42 15.58
CA ASP A 64 -29.12 14.09 15.94
C ASP A 64 -29.30 12.71 16.57
N GLU A 65 -28.22 12.02 16.92
CA GLU A 65 -28.20 10.67 17.51
C GLU A 65 -28.94 9.57 16.70
N ARG A 66 -29.46 9.89 15.52
CA ARG A 66 -30.04 8.87 14.63
C ARG A 66 -28.95 7.94 14.12
N LEU A 67 -29.31 6.69 13.93
CA LEU A 67 -28.39 5.72 13.31
C LEU A 67 -28.13 6.08 11.86
N ILE A 68 -26.85 6.27 11.52
CA ILE A 68 -26.39 6.58 10.18
C ILE A 68 -25.49 5.43 9.72
N THR A 69 -25.70 4.94 8.50
CA THR A 69 -24.80 4.00 7.85
C THR A 69 -23.88 4.77 6.91
N HIS A 70 -22.55 4.55 7.04
CA HIS A 70 -21.54 5.21 6.22
C HIS A 70 -20.38 4.27 5.92
N GLY A 71 -19.77 4.41 4.73
CA GLY A 71 -18.61 3.65 4.33
C GLY A 71 -17.36 4.07 5.10
N VAL A 72 -16.64 3.10 5.64
CA VAL A 72 -15.40 3.26 6.40
C VAL A 72 -14.31 2.43 5.78
N ASP A 73 -13.20 3.05 5.39
CA ASP A 73 -12.08 2.35 4.77
C ASP A 73 -11.20 1.68 5.83
N THR A 74 -10.79 0.44 5.57
CA THR A 74 -9.98 -0.36 6.49
C THR A 74 -8.58 -0.68 5.96
N GLY A 75 -8.31 -0.38 4.69
CA GLY A 75 -7.01 -0.63 4.03
C GLY A 75 -6.44 0.64 3.39
N PHE A 76 -6.81 0.96 2.15
CA PHE A 76 -6.38 2.21 1.52
C PHE A 76 -7.14 3.40 2.09
N LEU A 77 -6.44 4.34 2.71
CA LEU A 77 -7.04 5.45 3.47
C LEU A 77 -6.84 6.82 2.82
N VAL A 78 -5.62 7.12 2.33
CA VAL A 78 -5.23 8.48 1.95
C VAL A 78 -4.29 8.51 0.74
N PHE A 79 -4.32 9.65 0.04
CA PHE A 79 -3.41 9.97 -1.06
C PHE A 79 -3.05 11.46 -1.03
N ASN A 80 -2.05 11.89 -1.81
CA ASN A 80 -1.67 13.30 -1.91
C ASN A 80 -1.33 13.71 -3.36
N GLU A 81 -1.34 14.99 -3.62
CA GLU A 81 -1.15 15.54 -4.96
C GLU A 81 0.26 15.35 -5.52
N ARG A 82 1.26 15.21 -4.66
CA ARG A 82 2.67 15.12 -5.06
C ARG A 82 3.06 13.73 -5.57
N THR A 83 2.57 12.69 -4.90
CA THR A 83 3.05 11.32 -5.13
C THR A 83 2.01 10.38 -5.75
N TYR A 84 0.75 10.85 -5.96
CA TYR A 84 -0.33 10.06 -6.55
C TYR A 84 -0.91 10.66 -7.85
N PRO A 85 -0.09 11.11 -8.83
CA PRO A 85 -0.60 11.79 -10.02
C PRO A 85 -1.49 10.92 -10.90
N LYS A 86 -1.21 9.60 -11.01
CA LYS A 86 -2.03 8.70 -11.81
C LYS A 86 -3.35 8.35 -11.13
N LEU A 87 -3.34 8.22 -9.81
CA LEU A 87 -4.56 7.99 -9.04
C LEU A 87 -5.50 9.21 -9.14
N ILE A 88 -4.96 10.41 -9.04
CA ILE A 88 -5.73 11.65 -9.21
C ILE A 88 -6.31 11.75 -10.61
N GLN A 89 -5.52 11.42 -11.64
CA GLN A 89 -5.99 11.35 -13.01
C GLN A 89 -7.15 10.35 -13.14
N LEU A 90 -7.01 9.14 -12.60
CA LEU A 90 -8.04 8.11 -12.61
C LEU A 90 -9.31 8.58 -11.89
N PHE A 91 -9.19 9.23 -10.73
CA PHE A 91 -10.34 9.76 -9.99
C PHE A 91 -11.07 10.85 -10.78
N ALA A 92 -10.34 11.73 -11.46
CA ALA A 92 -10.92 12.74 -12.34
C ALA A 92 -11.66 12.11 -13.52
N GLU A 93 -11.09 11.10 -14.18
CA GLU A 93 -11.72 10.34 -15.29
C GLU A 93 -13.00 9.63 -14.85
N LEU A 94 -13.01 9.08 -13.65
CA LEU A 94 -14.14 8.34 -13.10
C LEU A 94 -15.16 9.26 -12.40
N GLY A 95 -14.86 10.55 -12.19
CA GLY A 95 -15.72 11.46 -11.42
C GLY A 95 -15.88 11.01 -9.97
N VAL A 96 -14.74 10.72 -9.28
CA VAL A 96 -14.72 10.29 -7.87
C VAL A 96 -14.54 11.50 -6.97
N ASP A 97 -15.46 11.71 -6.04
CA ASP A 97 -15.41 12.80 -5.07
C ASP A 97 -14.36 12.51 -3.98
N THR A 98 -13.61 13.55 -3.61
CA THR A 98 -12.54 13.45 -2.61
C THR A 98 -12.68 14.54 -1.55
N ALA A 99 -12.21 14.27 -0.35
CA ALA A 99 -12.21 15.20 0.77
C ALA A 99 -10.80 15.35 1.36
N ARG A 100 -10.55 16.49 2.02
CA ARG A 100 -9.29 16.72 2.75
C ARG A 100 -9.16 15.74 3.89
N SER A 101 -7.95 15.24 4.10
CA SER A 101 -7.59 14.31 5.16
C SER A 101 -6.47 14.89 6.03
N ASP A 102 -6.42 14.44 7.29
CA ASP A 102 -5.32 14.72 8.21
C ASP A 102 -4.26 13.60 8.11
N MET A 103 -3.00 13.97 8.16
CA MET A 103 -1.85 13.05 8.18
C MET A 103 -0.98 13.30 9.42
N SER A 104 -1.63 13.55 10.54
CA SER A 104 -0.97 13.71 11.83
C SER A 104 -0.52 12.36 12.39
N PHE A 105 0.53 12.41 13.21
CA PHE A 105 1.18 11.24 13.76
C PHE A 105 1.45 11.41 15.25
N SER A 106 1.19 10.36 16.03
CA SER A 106 1.51 10.29 17.45
C SER A 106 2.25 9.01 17.83
N VAL A 107 2.94 9.09 18.96
CA VAL A 107 3.73 7.99 19.52
C VAL A 107 3.35 7.78 20.98
N LYS A 108 3.08 6.52 21.32
CA LYS A 108 2.91 6.04 22.68
C LYS A 108 3.93 4.94 22.96
N VAL A 109 4.79 5.18 23.97
CA VAL A 109 5.82 4.23 24.40
C VAL A 109 5.65 3.97 25.89
N PRO A 110 4.89 2.90 26.27
CA PRO A 110 4.49 2.68 27.65
C PRO A 110 5.64 2.47 28.66
N ASP A 111 6.73 1.86 28.22
CA ASP A 111 7.91 1.53 29.03
C ASP A 111 9.00 2.61 29.00
N ALA A 112 8.80 3.72 28.28
CA ALA A 112 9.73 4.83 28.28
C ALA A 112 9.81 5.53 29.64
N MET A 113 10.86 6.31 29.87
CA MET A 113 11.02 7.18 31.04
C MET A 113 10.91 6.44 32.39
N ASN A 114 11.60 5.29 32.50
CA ASN A 114 11.57 4.42 33.68
C ASN A 114 10.15 3.95 34.06
N GLY A 115 9.33 3.66 33.04
CA GLY A 115 7.95 3.17 33.23
C GLY A 115 6.88 4.26 33.38
N ALA A 116 7.25 5.55 33.36
CA ALA A 116 6.28 6.66 33.39
C ALA A 116 5.51 6.82 32.05
N GLY A 117 5.98 6.14 31.00
CA GLY A 117 5.42 6.24 29.65
C GLY A 117 5.76 7.53 28.92
N LEU A 118 5.69 7.49 27.61
CA LEU A 118 5.86 8.64 26.72
C LEU A 118 4.68 8.74 25.77
N GLU A 119 4.05 9.90 25.70
CA GLU A 119 3.04 10.25 24.71
C GLU A 119 3.29 11.62 24.14
N TRP A 120 3.27 11.72 22.81
CA TRP A 120 3.41 12.98 22.10
C TRP A 120 2.90 12.87 20.65
N SER A 121 2.62 14.00 20.02
CA SER A 121 2.28 14.08 18.60
C SER A 121 2.98 15.26 17.93
N GLY A 122 3.34 15.11 16.66
CA GLY A 122 4.01 16.14 15.87
C GLY A 122 3.11 17.21 15.25
N SER A 123 1.83 17.27 15.60
CA SER A 123 0.83 18.13 14.92
C SER A 123 0.95 19.61 15.30
N SER A 124 1.36 19.92 16.52
CA SER A 124 1.50 21.30 17.03
C SER A 124 2.46 21.33 18.23
N LEU A 125 2.94 22.51 18.61
CA LEU A 125 3.73 22.63 19.84
C LEU A 125 2.96 22.16 21.09
N GLY A 126 1.65 22.36 21.12
CA GLY A 126 0.80 21.86 22.21
C GLY A 126 0.79 20.34 22.28
N SER A 127 0.70 19.65 21.15
CA SER A 127 0.69 18.20 21.08
C SER A 127 2.08 17.57 21.25
N VAL A 128 3.15 18.23 20.81
CA VAL A 128 4.53 17.81 21.11
C VAL A 128 4.76 17.75 22.62
N PHE A 129 4.23 18.72 23.36
CA PHE A 129 4.31 18.78 24.82
C PHE A 129 2.96 18.42 25.49
N ALA A 130 2.17 17.54 24.90
CA ALA A 130 0.94 17.04 25.52
C ALA A 130 1.22 16.43 26.91
N GLN A 131 2.34 15.76 27.05
CA GLN A 131 2.93 15.36 28.32
C GLN A 131 3.86 16.47 28.82
N ARG A 132 3.39 17.32 29.74
CA ARG A 132 4.10 18.52 30.18
C ARG A 132 5.50 18.26 30.75
N SER A 133 5.74 17.09 31.37
CA SER A 133 7.06 16.68 31.86
C SER A 133 8.12 16.63 30.76
N ASN A 134 7.73 16.47 29.49
CA ASN A 134 8.64 16.43 28.33
C ASN A 134 9.37 17.76 28.11
N LEU A 135 8.82 18.89 28.58
CA LEU A 135 9.47 20.21 28.52
C LEU A 135 10.84 20.24 29.24
N TRP A 136 10.99 19.43 30.30
CA TRP A 136 12.18 19.37 31.13
C TRP A 136 12.98 18.10 30.97
N ASN A 137 12.58 17.24 30.01
CA ASN A 137 13.25 15.96 29.79
C ASN A 137 14.38 16.11 28.76
N PRO A 138 15.67 16.01 29.16
CA PRO A 138 16.79 16.23 28.25
C PRO A 138 16.85 15.18 27.12
N LYS A 139 16.38 13.94 27.37
CA LYS A 139 16.32 12.88 26.34
C LYS A 139 15.28 13.22 25.28
N PHE A 140 14.12 13.73 25.68
CA PHE A 140 13.07 14.18 24.76
C PHE A 140 13.50 15.40 23.94
N LEU A 141 14.12 16.38 24.58
CA LEU A 141 14.65 17.58 23.90
C LEU A 141 15.76 17.20 22.90
N ARG A 142 16.64 16.25 23.25
CA ARG A 142 17.63 15.72 22.32
C ARG A 142 16.99 15.05 21.12
N MET A 143 15.94 14.25 21.32
CA MET A 143 15.15 13.64 20.21
C MET A 143 14.64 14.73 19.24
N LEU A 144 14.06 15.82 19.76
CA LEU A 144 13.58 16.92 18.93
C LEU A 144 14.71 17.59 18.13
N ALA A 145 15.86 17.81 18.74
CA ALA A 145 17.05 18.33 18.05
C ALA A 145 17.54 17.37 16.96
N ASP A 146 17.53 16.06 17.23
CA ASP A 146 17.90 15.04 16.26
C ASP A 146 16.91 14.96 15.10
N ILE A 147 15.60 15.19 15.31
CA ILE A 147 14.60 15.29 14.22
C ILE A 147 14.98 16.42 13.25
N VAL A 148 15.29 17.60 13.77
CA VAL A 148 15.68 18.75 12.93
C VAL A 148 16.98 18.45 12.16
N ARG A 149 17.97 17.86 12.84
CA ARG A 149 19.25 17.45 12.25
C ARG A 149 19.07 16.40 11.16
N PHE A 150 18.26 15.37 11.41
CA PHE A 150 17.92 14.32 10.46
C PHE A 150 17.30 14.92 9.19
N ASN A 151 16.26 15.74 9.35
CA ASN A 151 15.57 16.36 8.22
C ASN A 151 16.54 17.19 7.35
N ARG A 152 17.49 17.93 7.96
CA ARG A 152 18.51 18.70 7.25
C ARG A 152 19.46 17.79 6.46
N ILE A 153 20.01 16.75 7.09
CA ILE A 153 20.97 15.81 6.47
C ILE A 153 20.29 15.07 5.32
N THR A 154 19.12 14.49 5.57
CA THR A 154 18.41 13.65 4.58
C THR A 154 17.87 14.46 3.40
N THR A 155 17.46 15.71 3.62
CA THR A 155 17.09 16.62 2.53
C THR A 155 18.29 16.95 1.64
N ALA A 156 19.47 17.19 2.23
CA ALA A 156 20.71 17.43 1.48
C ALA A 156 21.12 16.18 0.67
N LEU A 157 21.04 14.99 1.27
CA LEU A 157 21.32 13.72 0.60
C LEU A 157 20.34 13.46 -0.56
N ALA A 158 19.04 13.67 -0.34
CA ALA A 158 18.02 13.49 -1.38
C ALA A 158 18.29 14.38 -2.62
N ARG A 159 18.80 15.60 -2.40
CA ARG A 159 19.14 16.56 -3.46
C ARG A 159 20.46 16.27 -4.16
N SER A 160 21.37 15.52 -3.53
CA SER A 160 22.72 15.27 -4.06
C SER A 160 22.77 14.26 -5.21
N ASN A 161 21.72 13.49 -5.43
CA ASN A 161 21.61 12.41 -6.45
C ASN A 161 22.75 11.35 -6.39
N ARG A 162 23.47 11.25 -5.26
CA ARG A 162 24.57 10.29 -5.05
C ARG A 162 24.05 9.01 -4.42
N ASP A 163 23.41 8.14 -5.21
CA ASP A 163 22.82 6.89 -4.73
C ASP A 163 23.84 5.87 -4.25
N ALA A 164 25.06 5.91 -4.81
CA ALA A 164 26.13 4.99 -4.42
C ALA A 164 26.49 5.12 -2.93
N ASP A 165 26.44 6.35 -2.39
CA ASP A 165 26.78 6.65 -1.00
C ASP A 165 25.68 6.25 0.00
N MET A 166 24.51 5.84 -0.49
CA MET A 166 23.32 5.57 0.32
C MET A 166 22.86 4.10 0.28
N GLN A 167 23.73 3.18 -0.15
CA GLN A 167 23.40 1.73 -0.22
C GLN A 167 23.51 1.03 1.14
N GLN A 168 24.04 1.68 2.16
CA GLN A 168 24.20 1.10 3.48
C GLN A 168 22.82 0.87 4.16
N PRO A 169 22.75 -0.11 5.11
CA PRO A 169 21.57 -0.28 5.94
C PRO A 169 21.27 0.96 6.79
N LEU A 170 19.99 1.24 7.01
CA LEU A 170 19.53 2.36 7.80
C LEU A 170 20.12 2.37 9.23
N GLY A 171 20.23 1.20 9.87
CA GLY A 171 20.81 1.08 11.20
C GLY A 171 22.28 1.55 11.25
N ASP A 172 23.05 1.28 10.20
CA ASP A 172 24.45 1.72 10.09
C ASP A 172 24.53 3.24 9.90
N PHE A 173 23.67 3.79 9.07
CA PHE A 173 23.58 5.24 8.87
C PHE A 173 23.24 5.99 10.18
N LEU A 174 22.25 5.51 10.93
CA LEU A 174 21.86 6.13 12.19
C LEU A 174 23.00 6.12 13.21
N ARG A 175 23.79 5.03 13.24
CA ARG A 175 24.98 4.92 14.11
C ARG A 175 26.12 5.82 13.63
N ALA A 176 26.44 5.80 12.35
CA ALA A 176 27.51 6.61 11.77
C ALA A 176 27.27 8.11 11.97
N GLU A 177 26.03 8.55 11.84
CA GLU A 177 25.61 9.94 12.08
C GLU A 177 25.39 10.24 13.58
N ASN A 178 25.62 9.29 14.49
CA ASN A 178 25.50 9.47 15.95
C ASN A 178 24.12 10.03 16.39
N PHE A 179 23.03 9.47 15.80
CA PHE A 179 21.67 9.77 16.28
C PHE A 179 21.39 9.08 17.60
N SER A 180 20.64 9.75 18.48
CA SER A 180 20.28 9.18 19.79
C SER A 180 19.32 8.00 19.67
N GLU A 181 19.38 7.10 20.66
CA GLU A 181 18.41 6.00 20.77
C GLU A 181 16.99 6.52 20.88
N GLN A 182 16.79 7.66 21.57
CA GLN A 182 15.49 8.30 21.70
C GLN A 182 14.94 8.77 20.35
N PHE A 183 15.79 9.31 19.47
CA PHE A 183 15.40 9.65 18.11
C PHE A 183 14.98 8.39 17.33
N ARG A 184 15.79 7.32 17.41
CA ARG A 184 15.49 6.05 16.76
C ARG A 184 14.18 5.46 17.26
N ASP A 185 14.01 5.32 18.59
CA ASP A 185 12.97 4.49 19.21
C ASP A 185 11.68 5.24 19.54
N TRP A 186 11.71 6.57 19.67
CA TRP A 186 10.55 7.39 20.04
C TRP A 186 10.01 8.25 18.90
N TYR A 187 10.69 8.28 17.76
CA TYR A 187 10.26 9.01 16.58
C TYR A 187 10.43 8.22 15.30
N PHE A 188 11.67 7.84 14.95
CA PHE A 188 11.99 7.41 13.60
C PHE A 188 11.41 6.04 13.28
N LEU A 189 11.71 5.00 14.06
CA LEU A 189 11.14 3.66 13.87
C LEU A 189 9.61 3.61 14.02
N PRO A 190 9.00 4.31 15.01
CA PRO A 190 7.56 4.52 15.05
C PRO A 190 6.96 5.08 13.76
N MET A 191 7.54 6.17 13.24
CA MET A 191 7.07 6.79 12.00
C MET A 191 7.19 5.83 10.81
N MET A 192 8.33 5.13 10.69
CA MET A 192 8.55 4.16 9.61
C MET A 192 7.63 2.94 9.73
N GLY A 193 7.38 2.48 10.96
CA GLY A 193 6.45 1.40 11.25
C GLY A 193 5.03 1.72 10.82
N CYS A 194 4.60 2.96 11.00
CA CYS A 194 3.30 3.42 10.52
C CYS A 194 3.20 3.35 8.98
N ILE A 195 4.29 3.57 8.26
CA ILE A 195 4.31 3.64 6.81
C ILE A 195 4.28 2.24 6.17
N TRP A 196 5.14 1.32 6.63
CA TRP A 196 5.31 0.00 6.02
C TRP A 196 4.70 -1.17 6.82
N SER A 197 4.22 -0.91 8.03
CA SER A 197 3.58 -1.94 8.89
C SER A 197 4.44 -3.20 9.06
N CYS A 198 5.77 -3.04 9.08
CA CYS A 198 6.72 -4.12 9.27
C CYS A 198 7.54 -3.95 10.56
N PRO A 199 8.07 -5.06 11.16
CA PRO A 199 8.85 -5.00 12.39
C PRO A 199 10.03 -4.05 12.33
N THR A 200 10.32 -3.37 13.45
CA THR A 200 11.32 -2.30 13.53
C THR A 200 12.75 -2.75 13.27
N ASP A 201 13.09 -3.99 13.64
CA ASP A 201 14.39 -4.61 13.36
C ASP A 201 14.62 -4.84 11.86
N GLN A 202 13.58 -5.25 11.14
CA GLN A 202 13.63 -5.39 9.69
C GLN A 202 13.82 -4.04 8.99
N MET A 203 13.18 -2.98 9.49
CA MET A 203 13.34 -1.62 8.95
C MET A 203 14.77 -1.10 9.04
N LEU A 204 15.53 -1.49 10.07
CA LEU A 204 16.94 -1.12 10.20
C LEU A 204 17.84 -1.71 9.10
N GLN A 205 17.36 -2.73 8.39
CA GLN A 205 18.04 -3.33 7.23
C GLN A 205 17.68 -2.67 5.90
N PHE A 206 16.69 -1.76 5.88
CA PHE A 206 16.31 -1.07 4.65
C PHE A 206 17.46 -0.18 4.15
N PRO A 207 17.68 -0.10 2.81
CA PRO A 207 18.65 0.84 2.26
C PRO A 207 18.29 2.29 2.58
N VAL A 208 19.27 3.05 3.04
CA VAL A 208 19.09 4.49 3.35
C VAL A 208 18.55 5.26 2.16
N ALA A 209 19.03 4.97 0.93
CA ALA A 209 18.57 5.63 -0.29
C ALA A 209 17.05 5.49 -0.49
N THR A 210 16.53 4.28 -0.36
CA THR A 210 15.09 3.98 -0.50
C THR A 210 14.27 4.77 0.50
N MET A 211 14.71 4.74 1.77
CA MET A 211 14.07 5.42 2.87
C MET A 211 14.03 6.95 2.68
N ILE A 212 15.19 7.55 2.40
CA ILE A 212 15.32 9.01 2.24
C ILE A 212 14.50 9.49 1.05
N ARG A 213 14.56 8.80 -0.09
CA ARG A 213 13.78 9.17 -1.28
C ARG A 213 12.30 9.10 -1.03
N PHE A 214 11.85 8.02 -0.40
CA PHE A 214 10.46 7.89 -0.04
C PHE A 214 10.01 9.04 0.88
N CYS A 215 10.70 9.26 2.00
CA CYS A 215 10.37 10.32 2.95
C CYS A 215 10.41 11.71 2.32
N HIS A 216 11.38 11.97 1.44
CA HIS A 216 11.50 13.23 0.72
C HIS A 216 10.32 13.44 -0.23
N ASN A 217 9.99 12.45 -1.07
CA ASN A 217 8.91 12.52 -2.04
C ASN A 217 7.55 12.75 -1.37
N HIS A 218 7.31 12.09 -0.24
CA HIS A 218 6.06 12.21 0.52
C HIS A 218 6.03 13.40 1.49
N GLY A 219 7.07 14.24 1.53
CA GLY A 219 7.15 15.40 2.42
C GLY A 219 7.24 15.08 3.91
N LEU A 220 7.63 13.85 4.27
CA LEU A 220 7.66 13.38 5.66
C LEU A 220 8.85 13.93 6.46
N ILE A 221 9.95 14.28 5.77
CA ILE A 221 11.15 14.92 6.35
C ILE A 221 11.13 16.44 6.20
N GLN A 222 9.96 17.02 5.93
CA GLN A 222 9.74 18.46 5.83
C GLN A 222 8.89 18.94 7.00
N ILE A 223 9.28 20.04 7.62
CA ILE A 223 8.50 20.69 8.69
C ILE A 223 7.46 21.62 8.08
N THR A 224 7.83 22.27 6.98
CA THR A 224 6.99 23.22 6.21
C THR A 224 6.78 22.67 4.81
N ASP A 225 5.79 23.20 4.10
CA ASP A 225 5.47 22.81 2.72
C ASP A 225 5.14 21.32 2.57
N ARG A 226 4.39 20.77 3.53
CA ARG A 226 3.87 19.41 3.46
C ARG A 226 2.74 19.33 2.43
N PRO A 227 2.67 18.22 1.64
CA PRO A 227 1.57 18.05 0.71
C PRO A 227 0.23 17.96 1.46
N GLN A 228 -0.85 18.47 0.85
CA GLN A 228 -2.20 18.22 1.31
C GLN A 228 -2.54 16.74 1.06
N TRP A 229 -3.09 16.09 2.07
CA TRP A 229 -3.61 14.73 1.95
C TRP A 229 -5.11 14.73 1.74
N TRP A 230 -5.57 13.73 1.02
CA TRP A 230 -6.96 13.56 0.60
C TRP A 230 -7.41 12.13 0.86
N THR A 231 -8.73 11.94 0.96
CA THR A 231 -9.40 10.64 1.02
C THR A 231 -10.57 10.61 0.05
N VAL A 232 -11.11 9.43 -0.24
CA VAL A 232 -12.32 9.30 -1.06
C VAL A 232 -13.56 9.54 -0.20
N THR A 233 -14.43 10.44 -0.63
CA THR A 233 -15.68 10.74 0.08
C THR A 233 -16.60 9.52 0.05
N GLY A 234 -17.09 9.10 1.22
CA GLY A 234 -17.98 7.94 1.35
C GLY A 234 -17.30 6.57 1.25
N GLY A 235 -15.97 6.56 1.08
CA GLY A 235 -15.16 5.34 1.03
C GLY A 235 -14.61 5.03 -0.35
N ALA A 236 -13.44 4.43 -0.37
CA ALA A 236 -12.66 4.16 -1.58
C ALA A 236 -13.34 3.13 -2.53
N ARG A 237 -14.30 2.33 -2.04
CA ARG A 237 -15.07 1.41 -2.89
C ARG A 237 -15.73 2.10 -4.10
N HIS A 238 -16.04 3.40 -4.02
CA HIS A 238 -16.72 4.11 -5.11
C HIS A 238 -15.93 4.13 -6.41
N TYR A 239 -14.60 4.26 -6.37
CA TYR A 239 -13.81 4.17 -7.60
C TYR A 239 -13.72 2.72 -8.10
N VAL A 240 -13.67 1.74 -7.20
CA VAL A 240 -13.66 0.30 -7.53
C VAL A 240 -14.94 -0.07 -8.29
N GLU A 241 -16.09 0.31 -7.76
CA GLU A 241 -17.40 0.06 -8.37
C GLU A 241 -17.47 0.65 -9.78
N LYS A 242 -17.00 1.89 -9.98
CA LYS A 242 -16.98 2.54 -11.29
C LYS A 242 -16.11 1.82 -12.31
N ILE A 243 -14.95 1.29 -11.90
CA ILE A 243 -14.10 0.47 -12.79
C ILE A 243 -14.79 -0.86 -13.11
N VAL A 244 -15.25 -1.55 -12.08
CA VAL A 244 -15.85 -2.89 -12.18
C VAL A 244 -17.13 -2.88 -13.03
N GLN A 245 -17.93 -1.80 -13.00
CA GLN A 245 -19.09 -1.65 -13.88
C GLN A 245 -18.71 -1.72 -15.37
N GLY A 246 -17.52 -1.32 -15.73
CA GLY A 246 -17.01 -1.37 -17.10
C GLY A 246 -16.42 -2.72 -17.53
N ILE A 247 -16.37 -3.72 -16.66
CA ILE A 247 -15.84 -5.07 -16.94
C ILE A 247 -17.02 -6.03 -17.15
N ALA A 248 -17.09 -6.65 -18.32
CA ALA A 248 -18.21 -7.54 -18.69
C ALA A 248 -18.16 -8.86 -17.88
N ASP A 249 -17.02 -9.54 -17.86
CA ASP A 249 -16.82 -10.78 -17.11
C ASP A 249 -15.95 -10.51 -15.85
N LYS A 250 -16.59 -10.57 -14.70
CA LYS A 250 -15.97 -10.31 -13.38
C LYS A 250 -16.51 -11.29 -12.37
N ARG A 251 -15.62 -11.98 -11.66
CA ARG A 251 -15.97 -13.15 -10.87
C ARG A 251 -15.42 -12.99 -9.45
N LEU A 252 -16.32 -12.91 -8.47
CA LEU A 252 -16.02 -13.00 -7.04
C LEU A 252 -16.06 -14.44 -6.56
N ASN A 253 -15.43 -14.70 -5.39
CA ASN A 253 -15.38 -16.04 -4.80
C ASN A 253 -14.92 -17.11 -5.82
N THR A 254 -14.02 -16.72 -6.73
CA THR A 254 -13.52 -17.59 -7.80
C THR A 254 -12.00 -17.65 -7.72
N PRO A 255 -11.46 -18.39 -6.74
CA PRO A 255 -10.03 -18.56 -6.60
C PRO A 255 -9.46 -19.29 -7.82
N VAL A 256 -8.43 -18.70 -8.42
CA VAL A 256 -7.60 -19.41 -9.39
C VAL A 256 -6.71 -20.37 -8.63
N LEU A 257 -6.68 -21.62 -9.05
CA LEU A 257 -5.92 -22.71 -8.40
C LEU A 257 -4.59 -22.97 -9.10
N ALA A 258 -4.54 -22.79 -10.43
CA ALA A 258 -3.32 -22.91 -11.21
C ALA A 258 -3.39 -22.11 -12.51
N VAL A 259 -2.21 -21.67 -12.97
CA VAL A 259 -1.98 -21.02 -14.26
C VAL A 259 -1.03 -21.89 -15.06
N GLN A 260 -1.57 -22.59 -16.04
CA GLN A 260 -0.83 -23.45 -16.96
C GLN A 260 -0.55 -22.69 -18.24
N ARG A 261 0.67 -22.80 -18.73
CA ARG A 261 1.15 -22.01 -19.88
C ARG A 261 1.81 -22.93 -20.90
N ASP A 262 1.47 -22.75 -22.17
CA ASP A 262 2.10 -23.42 -23.30
C ASP A 262 2.18 -22.47 -24.52
N ASP A 263 2.60 -23.00 -25.67
CA ASP A 263 2.74 -22.19 -26.89
C ASP A 263 1.39 -21.68 -27.42
N ALA A 264 0.28 -22.30 -27.05
CA ALA A 264 -1.07 -21.93 -27.49
C ALA A 264 -1.69 -20.81 -26.59
N GLY A 265 -1.08 -20.51 -25.45
CA GLY A 265 -1.57 -19.47 -24.53
C GLY A 265 -1.57 -19.91 -23.07
N VAL A 266 -2.64 -19.56 -22.34
CA VAL A 266 -2.75 -19.75 -20.90
C VAL A 266 -4.06 -20.46 -20.56
N ARG A 267 -3.99 -21.51 -19.73
CA ARG A 267 -5.15 -22.15 -19.12
C ARG A 267 -5.26 -21.73 -17.66
N ILE A 268 -6.40 -21.17 -17.31
CA ILE A 268 -6.75 -20.80 -15.94
C ILE A 268 -7.59 -21.91 -15.34
N VAL A 269 -7.09 -22.49 -14.24
CA VAL A 269 -7.75 -23.56 -13.50
C VAL A 269 -8.45 -22.98 -12.29
N THR A 270 -9.74 -23.22 -12.16
CA THR A 270 -10.56 -22.87 -11.00
C THR A 270 -11.28 -24.12 -10.49
N ASP A 271 -12.02 -24.02 -9.40
CA ASP A 271 -12.86 -25.11 -8.87
C ASP A 271 -14.02 -25.47 -9.79
N VAL A 272 -14.43 -24.55 -10.68
CA VAL A 272 -15.54 -24.78 -11.65
C VAL A 272 -15.06 -25.30 -13.00
N GLY A 273 -13.76 -25.32 -13.27
CA GLY A 273 -13.21 -25.83 -14.52
C GLY A 273 -11.94 -25.17 -15.01
N VAL A 274 -11.62 -25.41 -16.28
CA VAL A 274 -10.43 -24.91 -16.97
C VAL A 274 -10.85 -24.05 -18.15
N GLU A 275 -10.33 -22.84 -18.25
CA GLU A 275 -10.61 -21.90 -19.33
C GLU A 275 -9.34 -21.47 -20.05
N GLN A 276 -9.43 -21.34 -21.39
CA GLN A 276 -8.31 -20.90 -22.23
C GLN A 276 -8.33 -19.40 -22.45
N PHE A 277 -7.16 -18.76 -22.33
CA PHE A 277 -6.92 -17.35 -22.61
C PHE A 277 -5.67 -17.18 -23.46
N ASP A 278 -5.60 -16.07 -24.19
CA ASP A 278 -4.41 -15.72 -24.97
C ASP A 278 -3.29 -15.19 -24.08
N LYS A 279 -3.64 -14.45 -23.04
CA LYS A 279 -2.70 -13.80 -22.11
C LYS A 279 -3.26 -13.80 -20.68
N VAL A 280 -2.35 -13.69 -19.70
CA VAL A 280 -2.71 -13.50 -18.30
C VAL A 280 -1.95 -12.33 -17.69
N ILE A 281 -2.64 -11.54 -16.86
CA ILE A 281 -2.03 -10.54 -15.97
C ILE A 281 -2.16 -11.04 -14.53
N MET A 282 -1.04 -11.36 -13.91
CA MET A 282 -0.94 -11.73 -12.50
C MET A 282 -0.91 -10.46 -11.66
N ALA A 283 -2.01 -10.13 -11.00
CA ALA A 283 -2.21 -8.89 -10.23
C ALA A 283 -2.39 -9.15 -8.72
N ALA A 284 -1.96 -10.31 -8.26
CA ALA A 284 -1.89 -10.70 -6.85
C ALA A 284 -0.53 -10.34 -6.22
N HIS A 285 -0.31 -10.72 -4.96
CA HIS A 285 1.02 -10.65 -4.35
C HIS A 285 2.04 -11.48 -5.13
N SER A 286 3.32 -11.15 -5.04
CA SER A 286 4.35 -11.85 -5.83
C SER A 286 4.48 -13.32 -5.45
N ASP A 287 4.39 -13.65 -4.16
CA ASP A 287 4.42 -15.00 -3.62
C ASP A 287 3.17 -15.82 -4.03
N GLU A 288 1.98 -15.20 -3.97
CA GLU A 288 0.73 -15.80 -4.45
C GLU A 288 0.80 -16.03 -5.97
N SER A 289 1.26 -15.02 -6.72
CA SER A 289 1.46 -15.15 -8.17
C SER A 289 2.40 -16.29 -8.51
N LEU A 290 3.52 -16.42 -7.78
CA LEU A 290 4.47 -17.53 -7.96
C LEU A 290 3.83 -18.88 -7.64
N ALA A 291 3.06 -18.97 -6.56
CA ALA A 291 2.40 -20.22 -6.15
C ALA A 291 1.35 -20.70 -7.14
N LEU A 292 0.70 -19.80 -7.87
CA LEU A 292 -0.29 -20.14 -8.88
C LEU A 292 0.32 -20.66 -10.20
N LEU A 293 1.59 -20.39 -10.48
CA LEU A 293 2.25 -20.85 -11.70
C LEU A 293 2.57 -22.35 -11.63
N ASP A 294 2.01 -23.16 -12.52
CA ASP A 294 2.21 -24.61 -12.56
C ASP A 294 3.70 -24.98 -12.82
N ALA A 295 4.37 -24.27 -13.73
CA ALA A 295 5.76 -24.47 -14.07
C ALA A 295 6.51 -23.11 -14.14
N PRO A 296 6.84 -22.48 -12.98
CA PRO A 296 7.56 -21.23 -12.99
C PRO A 296 9.01 -21.40 -13.47
N SER A 297 9.50 -20.48 -14.29
CA SER A 297 10.90 -20.41 -14.70
C SER A 297 11.82 -20.06 -13.52
N ALA A 298 13.12 -20.27 -13.66
CA ALA A 298 14.10 -19.86 -12.64
C ALA A 298 14.02 -18.35 -12.37
N ALA A 299 13.92 -17.54 -13.44
CA ALA A 299 13.82 -16.08 -13.32
C ALA A 299 12.55 -15.64 -12.56
N GLU A 300 11.41 -16.32 -12.76
CA GLU A 300 10.18 -16.05 -12.01
C GLU A 300 10.34 -16.41 -10.54
N ARG A 301 10.89 -17.60 -10.23
CA ARG A 301 11.17 -18.01 -8.83
C ARG A 301 12.09 -17.02 -8.12
N ASP A 302 13.19 -16.63 -8.76
CA ASP A 302 14.18 -15.73 -8.18
C ASP A 302 13.62 -14.32 -7.98
N THR A 303 12.78 -13.84 -8.90
CA THR A 303 12.22 -12.48 -8.84
C THR A 303 11.01 -12.41 -7.90
N LEU A 304 10.02 -13.26 -8.09
CA LEU A 304 8.76 -13.20 -7.32
C LEU A 304 8.95 -13.71 -5.89
N GLY A 305 9.77 -14.75 -5.70
CA GLY A 305 10.05 -15.33 -4.39
C GLY A 305 10.98 -14.51 -3.49
N ALA A 306 11.65 -13.48 -4.05
CA ALA A 306 12.51 -12.60 -3.26
C ALA A 306 11.74 -11.61 -2.38
N ILE A 307 10.46 -11.39 -2.64
CA ILE A 307 9.64 -10.44 -1.91
C ILE A 307 8.81 -11.19 -0.87
N ARG A 308 9.11 -10.93 0.39
CA ARG A 308 8.40 -11.51 1.53
C ARG A 308 7.22 -10.62 1.94
N TYR A 309 6.21 -11.20 2.56
CA TYR A 309 5.06 -10.48 3.06
C TYR A 309 4.93 -10.63 4.57
N GLN A 310 4.62 -9.50 5.23
CA GLN A 310 4.31 -9.45 6.66
C GLN A 310 2.79 -9.49 6.83
N PRO A 311 2.25 -10.53 7.48
CA PRO A 311 0.83 -10.56 7.81
C PRO A 311 0.52 -9.50 8.88
N ASN A 312 -0.65 -8.87 8.75
CA ASN A 312 -1.13 -7.84 9.65
C ASN A 312 -2.62 -8.06 9.94
N TRP A 313 -2.96 -8.18 11.21
CA TRP A 313 -4.33 -8.29 11.67
C TRP A 313 -4.90 -6.90 11.94
N ALA A 314 -5.98 -6.55 11.23
CA ALA A 314 -6.67 -5.28 11.35
C ALA A 314 -8.02 -5.46 12.04
N VAL A 315 -8.30 -4.64 13.04
CA VAL A 315 -9.57 -4.64 13.78
C VAL A 315 -10.24 -3.28 13.65
N LEU A 316 -11.44 -3.25 13.09
CA LEU A 316 -12.31 -2.07 13.04
C LEU A 316 -13.17 -2.03 14.31
N HIS A 317 -13.09 -0.95 15.09
CA HIS A 317 -13.73 -0.86 16.39
C HIS A 317 -13.99 0.59 16.86
N THR A 318 -14.67 0.73 18.00
CA THR A 318 -14.96 2.01 18.67
C THR A 318 -14.27 2.16 20.04
N ASP A 319 -13.37 1.26 20.41
CA ASP A 319 -12.64 1.33 21.67
C ASP A 319 -11.52 2.38 21.61
N THR A 320 -11.68 3.48 22.34
CA THR A 320 -10.69 4.57 22.39
C THR A 320 -9.59 4.35 23.43
N SER A 321 -9.65 3.29 24.23
CA SER A 321 -8.61 2.99 25.24
C SER A 321 -7.25 2.66 24.64
N VAL A 322 -7.22 2.27 23.34
CA VAL A 322 -6.00 2.02 22.57
C VAL A 322 -5.26 3.32 22.21
N LEU A 323 -5.95 4.44 22.15
CA LEU A 323 -5.37 5.75 21.81
C LEU A 323 -4.54 6.29 23.01
N PRO A 324 -3.72 7.33 22.81
CA PRO A 324 -3.03 8.00 23.90
C PRO A 324 -4.01 8.46 25.00
N GLU A 325 -3.60 8.38 26.26
CA GLU A 325 -4.40 8.86 27.40
C GLU A 325 -4.67 10.37 27.28
N ARG A 326 -3.70 11.10 26.77
CA ARG A 326 -3.79 12.55 26.55
C ARG A 326 -4.43 12.83 25.20
N LYS A 327 -5.68 13.31 25.21
CA LYS A 327 -6.40 13.68 23.97
C LYS A 327 -5.64 14.67 23.08
N LEU A 328 -4.79 15.54 23.64
CA LEU A 328 -3.93 16.43 22.86
C LEU A 328 -2.87 15.68 22.02
N ALA A 329 -2.55 14.45 22.38
CA ALA A 329 -1.66 13.59 21.61
C ALA A 329 -2.38 12.73 20.58
N TRP A 330 -3.71 12.75 20.51
CA TRP A 330 -4.45 12.03 19.47
C TRP A 330 -4.09 12.57 18.10
N ALA A 331 -3.88 11.65 17.18
CA ALA A 331 -3.53 11.94 15.80
C ALA A 331 -4.28 10.99 14.86
N ALA A 332 -4.24 11.26 13.57
CA ALA A 332 -4.78 10.37 12.57
C ALA A 332 -4.12 8.97 12.63
N TRP A 333 -2.81 8.95 12.87
CA TRP A 333 -1.98 7.75 12.99
C TRP A 333 -1.36 7.71 14.39
N ASN A 334 -1.72 6.71 15.21
CA ASN A 334 -1.26 6.58 16.59
C ASN A 334 -0.45 5.29 16.74
N TYR A 335 0.86 5.42 16.83
CA TYR A 335 1.76 4.29 17.08
C TYR A 335 1.79 3.94 18.57
N GLU A 336 1.64 2.64 18.89
CA GLU A 336 1.91 2.10 20.23
C GLU A 336 3.06 1.09 20.16
N ARG A 337 4.10 1.28 20.98
CA ARG A 337 5.19 0.32 21.06
C ARG A 337 4.71 -0.96 21.75
N ALA A 338 4.75 -2.09 21.01
CA ALA A 338 4.50 -3.39 21.57
C ALA A 338 5.65 -3.78 22.52
N GLN A 339 5.32 -4.28 23.69
CA GLN A 339 6.32 -4.88 24.58
C GLN A 339 6.67 -6.27 24.05
N SER A 340 7.94 -6.52 23.73
CA SER A 340 8.40 -7.86 23.37
C SER A 340 8.31 -8.79 24.57
N LYS A 341 7.43 -9.79 24.51
CA LYS A 341 7.49 -10.93 25.42
C LYS A 341 8.43 -11.97 24.83
N GLY A 342 9.59 -12.16 25.47
CA GLY A 342 10.42 -13.33 25.18
C GLY A 342 11.28 -13.31 23.92
N GLY A 343 11.75 -12.15 23.44
CA GLY A 343 12.75 -12.07 22.35
C GLY A 343 12.19 -12.20 20.94
N GLU A 344 10.91 -12.31 20.74
CA GLU A 344 10.27 -12.20 19.43
C GLU A 344 10.20 -10.73 18.99
N SER A 345 10.47 -10.48 17.70
CA SER A 345 10.31 -9.17 17.08
C SER A 345 8.87 -8.69 17.27
N ALA A 346 8.69 -7.63 18.05
CA ALA A 346 7.36 -7.08 18.28
C ALA A 346 6.81 -6.50 16.97
N GLY A 347 5.67 -6.98 16.52
CA GLY A 347 4.94 -6.42 15.39
C GLY A 347 4.64 -4.93 15.60
N VAL A 348 4.48 -4.18 14.54
CA VAL A 348 4.05 -2.78 14.62
C VAL A 348 2.59 -2.74 15.05
N CYS A 349 2.32 -2.03 16.15
CA CYS A 349 0.96 -1.73 16.60
C CYS A 349 0.62 -0.29 16.22
N LEU A 350 -0.46 -0.13 15.48
CA LEU A 350 -0.89 1.15 14.94
C LEU A 350 -2.40 1.30 15.04
N HIS A 351 -2.86 2.47 15.49
CA HIS A 351 -4.27 2.80 15.61
C HIS A 351 -4.60 4.00 14.72
N TYR A 352 -5.36 3.77 13.67
CA TYR A 352 -5.87 4.82 12.77
C TYR A 352 -7.14 5.40 13.34
N LEU A 353 -7.14 6.66 13.72
CA LEU A 353 -8.34 7.39 14.14
C LEU A 353 -9.06 7.91 12.89
N LEU A 354 -10.02 7.14 12.42
CA LEU A 354 -10.63 7.35 11.12
C LEU A 354 -11.42 8.66 11.01
N ASN A 355 -11.96 9.18 12.12
CA ASN A 355 -12.62 10.49 12.15
C ASN A 355 -11.69 11.68 11.79
N MET A 356 -10.36 11.48 11.86
CA MET A 356 -9.38 12.47 11.39
C MET A 356 -8.94 12.22 9.94
N LEU A 357 -9.09 10.97 9.47
CA LEU A 357 -8.69 10.54 8.12
C LEU A 357 -9.82 10.69 7.11
N GLN A 358 -11.06 10.41 7.52
CA GLN A 358 -12.25 10.45 6.68
C GLN A 358 -13.31 11.35 7.31
N PRO A 359 -14.15 12.06 6.52
CA PRO A 359 -15.24 12.87 7.04
C PRO A 359 -16.41 11.99 7.49
N LEU A 360 -16.23 11.26 8.58
CA LEU A 360 -17.24 10.36 9.13
C LEU A 360 -18.32 11.12 9.87
N PRO A 361 -19.61 10.81 9.66
CA PRO A 361 -20.73 11.52 10.27
C PRO A 361 -21.05 11.07 11.70
N PHE A 362 -20.21 10.27 12.34
CA PHE A 362 -20.48 9.62 13.60
C PHE A 362 -20.14 10.47 14.83
N ALA A 363 -20.94 10.36 15.90
CA ALA A 363 -20.70 11.02 17.18
C ALA A 363 -19.47 10.48 17.92
N GLN A 364 -19.20 9.20 17.77
CA GLN A 364 -18.09 8.52 18.47
C GLN A 364 -16.90 8.27 17.55
N PRO A 365 -15.69 8.16 18.11
CA PRO A 365 -14.51 7.75 17.37
C PRO A 365 -14.64 6.36 16.77
N VAL A 366 -14.14 6.22 15.54
CA VAL A 366 -13.98 4.94 14.83
C VAL A 366 -12.49 4.74 14.61
N VAL A 367 -12.01 3.56 14.95
CA VAL A 367 -10.58 3.22 14.92
C VAL A 367 -10.38 1.94 14.12
N VAL A 368 -9.34 1.92 13.29
CA VAL A 368 -8.76 0.67 12.78
C VAL A 368 -7.44 0.44 13.49
N SER A 369 -7.34 -0.65 14.24
CA SER A 369 -6.10 -1.05 14.90
C SER A 369 -5.40 -2.14 14.12
N LEU A 370 -4.13 -1.93 13.79
CA LEU A 370 -3.28 -2.91 13.15
C LEU A 370 -2.40 -3.57 14.22
N ASN A 371 -2.51 -4.89 14.35
CA ASN A 371 -1.80 -5.71 15.34
C ASN A 371 -1.92 -5.16 16.78
N PRO A 372 -3.13 -4.95 17.30
CA PRO A 372 -3.31 -4.36 18.63
C PRO A 372 -2.61 -5.22 19.69
N VAL A 373 -1.82 -4.57 20.56
CA VAL A 373 -1.07 -5.22 21.64
C VAL A 373 -1.93 -5.55 22.85
N ARG A 374 -3.12 -4.95 22.92
CA ARG A 374 -4.14 -5.19 23.95
C ARG A 374 -5.39 -5.74 23.30
N GLU A 375 -6.07 -6.61 24.03
CA GLU A 375 -7.37 -7.13 23.61
C GLU A 375 -8.39 -5.98 23.51
N ILE A 376 -9.05 -5.90 22.36
CA ILE A 376 -10.17 -4.99 22.14
C ILE A 376 -11.44 -5.71 22.57
N ALA A 377 -12.21 -5.09 23.45
CA ALA A 377 -13.42 -5.71 23.97
C ALA A 377 -14.42 -5.98 22.84
N ARG A 378 -14.95 -7.20 22.75
CA ARG A 378 -15.81 -7.68 21.64
C ARG A 378 -16.98 -6.76 21.33
N LYS A 379 -17.57 -6.11 22.35
CA LYS A 379 -18.69 -5.16 22.20
C LYS A 379 -18.34 -3.93 21.35
N HIS A 380 -17.06 -3.64 21.18
CA HIS A 380 -16.57 -2.52 20.36
C HIS A 380 -16.12 -2.94 18.96
N ILE A 381 -15.93 -4.24 18.70
CA ILE A 381 -15.45 -4.75 17.42
C ILE A 381 -16.59 -4.74 16.41
N MET A 382 -16.33 -4.15 15.25
CA MET A 382 -17.24 -4.09 14.10
C MET A 382 -16.77 -4.97 12.94
N GLY A 383 -15.48 -5.29 12.87
CA GLY A 383 -14.91 -6.17 11.86
C GLY A 383 -13.45 -6.51 12.11
N GLU A 384 -13.02 -7.63 11.57
CA GLU A 384 -11.63 -8.12 11.66
C GLU A 384 -11.17 -8.57 10.29
N TYR A 385 -9.95 -8.18 9.90
CA TYR A 385 -9.41 -8.40 8.55
C TYR A 385 -7.95 -8.80 8.62
N ASN A 386 -7.53 -9.68 7.70
CA ASN A 386 -6.13 -10.05 7.54
C ASN A 386 -5.59 -9.39 6.27
N TYR A 387 -4.58 -8.56 6.44
CA TYR A 387 -3.82 -7.95 5.35
C TYR A 387 -2.40 -8.48 5.36
N ALA A 388 -1.72 -8.38 4.22
CA ALA A 388 -0.30 -8.68 4.13
C ALA A 388 0.40 -7.56 3.35
N HIS A 389 1.55 -7.10 3.88
CA HIS A 389 2.31 -6.02 3.28
C HIS A 389 3.69 -6.51 2.85
N PRO A 390 4.19 -6.11 1.67
CA PRO A 390 5.51 -6.51 1.21
C PRO A 390 6.61 -5.89 2.07
N VAL A 391 7.65 -6.68 2.33
CA VAL A 391 8.84 -6.25 3.06
C VAL A 391 9.93 -5.88 2.06
N PHE A 392 10.36 -4.62 2.08
CA PHE A 392 11.31 -4.06 1.11
C PHE A 392 12.76 -4.11 1.63
N ASP A 393 13.27 -5.32 1.84
CA ASP A 393 14.69 -5.54 2.09
C ASP A 393 15.54 -5.41 0.79
N LEU A 394 16.85 -5.56 0.93
CA LEU A 394 17.78 -5.46 -0.21
C LEU A 394 17.49 -6.49 -1.32
N ALA A 395 17.00 -7.69 -0.96
CA ALA A 395 16.66 -8.74 -1.92
C ALA A 395 15.43 -8.33 -2.73
N ALA A 396 14.38 -7.85 -2.06
CA ALA A 396 13.17 -7.35 -2.69
C ALA A 396 13.46 -6.19 -3.66
N ILE A 397 14.26 -5.19 -3.22
CA ILE A 397 14.60 -4.04 -4.06
C ILE A 397 15.44 -4.42 -5.28
N ARG A 398 16.33 -5.42 -5.14
CA ARG A 398 17.09 -5.94 -6.28
C ARG A 398 16.19 -6.69 -7.25
N SER A 399 15.28 -7.49 -6.75
CA SER A 399 14.35 -8.29 -7.58
C SER A 399 13.40 -7.42 -8.39
N GLN A 400 12.95 -6.27 -7.85
CA GLN A 400 12.13 -5.31 -8.60
C GLN A 400 12.75 -4.90 -9.95
N LYS A 401 14.07 -4.81 -10.03
CA LYS A 401 14.79 -4.49 -11.28
C LYS A 401 14.68 -5.57 -12.35
N SER A 402 14.36 -6.79 -11.96
CA SER A 402 14.20 -7.94 -12.85
C SER A 402 12.77 -8.10 -13.36
N VAL A 403 11.77 -7.46 -12.73
CA VAL A 403 10.36 -7.55 -13.14
C VAL A 403 10.14 -7.22 -14.63
N PRO A 404 10.76 -6.16 -15.21
CA PRO A 404 10.61 -5.87 -16.64
C PRO A 404 11.05 -7.01 -17.56
N LEU A 405 11.97 -7.86 -17.12
CA LEU A 405 12.49 -8.99 -17.90
C LEU A 405 11.54 -10.20 -17.93
N LEU A 406 10.56 -10.24 -17.03
CA LEU A 406 9.53 -11.28 -16.98
C LEU A 406 8.35 -10.97 -17.89
N GLN A 407 8.09 -9.69 -18.18
CA GLN A 407 6.88 -9.24 -18.87
C GLN A 407 6.74 -9.85 -20.26
N GLY A 408 5.56 -10.41 -20.51
CA GLY A 408 5.17 -11.01 -21.79
C GLY A 408 5.77 -12.38 -22.09
N ARG A 409 6.63 -12.92 -21.23
CA ARG A 409 7.16 -14.27 -21.36
C ARG A 409 6.07 -15.30 -21.03
N GLN A 410 6.01 -16.36 -21.83
CA GLN A 410 4.98 -17.39 -21.68
C GLN A 410 3.56 -16.79 -21.50
N HIS A 411 3.24 -15.78 -22.30
CA HIS A 411 1.93 -15.11 -22.31
C HIS A 411 1.53 -14.41 -20.99
N THR A 412 2.51 -14.19 -20.05
CA THR A 412 2.25 -13.75 -18.69
C THR A 412 2.81 -12.36 -18.44
N PHE A 413 2.02 -11.52 -17.77
CA PHE A 413 2.42 -10.20 -17.29
C PHE A 413 2.19 -10.14 -15.79
N PHE A 414 3.07 -9.41 -15.07
CA PHE A 414 3.02 -9.28 -13.62
C PHE A 414 2.85 -7.82 -13.24
N CYS A 415 1.95 -7.56 -12.29
CA CYS A 415 1.78 -6.24 -11.71
C CYS A 415 1.41 -6.35 -10.21
N GLY A 416 1.61 -5.26 -9.48
CA GLY A 416 1.34 -5.20 -8.05
C GLY A 416 2.05 -4.01 -7.43
N ALA A 417 1.59 -3.53 -6.29
CA ALA A 417 2.25 -2.47 -5.54
C ALA A 417 3.68 -2.86 -5.10
N TRP A 418 3.95 -4.16 -5.00
CA TRP A 418 5.26 -4.73 -4.68
C TRP A 418 6.35 -4.43 -5.73
N THR A 419 5.98 -3.99 -6.93
CA THR A 419 6.93 -3.57 -7.98
C THR A 419 7.53 -2.19 -7.71
N GLY A 420 7.00 -1.44 -6.74
CA GLY A 420 7.46 -0.14 -6.28
C GLY A 420 7.65 -0.10 -4.76
N TYR A 421 7.16 0.93 -4.10
CA TYR A 421 7.26 1.11 -2.64
C TYR A 421 6.10 0.49 -1.84
N GLY A 422 5.17 -0.21 -2.50
CA GLY A 422 4.03 -0.87 -1.86
C GLY A 422 2.77 -0.01 -1.75
N PHE A 423 2.73 1.15 -2.39
CA PHE A 423 1.61 2.08 -2.29
C PHE A 423 0.63 1.96 -3.45
N HIS A 424 -0.54 2.55 -3.25
CA HIS A 424 -1.65 2.50 -4.21
C HIS A 424 -1.25 3.03 -5.60
N GLU A 425 -0.49 4.11 -5.64
CA GLU A 425 0.05 4.67 -6.90
C GLU A 425 1.00 3.70 -7.61
N ASP A 426 1.82 2.95 -6.85
CA ASP A 426 2.74 1.96 -7.44
C ASP A 426 1.94 0.81 -8.07
N GLY A 427 0.92 0.33 -7.36
CA GLY A 427 0.01 -0.68 -7.88
C GLY A 427 -0.70 -0.24 -9.14
N LEU A 428 -1.25 0.98 -9.13
CA LEU A 428 -1.91 1.58 -10.29
C LEU A 428 -0.95 1.68 -11.49
N LYS A 429 0.24 2.25 -11.28
CA LYS A 429 1.25 2.38 -12.34
C LYS A 429 1.64 1.03 -12.94
N SER A 430 1.85 0.02 -12.08
CA SER A 430 2.27 -1.30 -12.54
C SER A 430 1.18 -2.00 -13.36
N GLY A 431 -0.10 -1.84 -12.98
CA GLY A 431 -1.23 -2.38 -13.74
C GLY A 431 -1.39 -1.72 -15.11
N LEU A 432 -1.29 -0.38 -15.15
CA LEU A 432 -1.30 0.39 -16.42
C LEU A 432 -0.14 -0.01 -17.32
N GLU A 433 1.05 -0.23 -16.78
CA GLU A 433 2.23 -0.64 -17.53
C GLU A 433 2.11 -2.07 -18.05
N ALA A 434 1.60 -3.01 -17.26
CA ALA A 434 1.35 -4.39 -17.71
C ALA A 434 0.37 -4.41 -18.89
N ALA A 435 -0.72 -3.66 -18.81
CA ALA A 435 -1.68 -3.52 -19.91
C ALA A 435 -1.05 -2.90 -21.16
N ARG A 436 -0.25 -1.84 -21.00
CA ARG A 436 0.47 -1.18 -22.09
C ARG A 436 1.43 -2.14 -22.81
N LEU A 437 2.22 -2.91 -22.05
CA LEU A 437 3.17 -3.88 -22.58
C LEU A 437 2.46 -5.04 -23.32
N LEU A 438 1.33 -5.51 -22.75
CA LEU A 438 0.49 -6.55 -23.37
C LEU A 438 0.01 -6.09 -24.75
N LEU A 439 -0.55 -4.89 -24.82
CA LEU A 439 -1.06 -4.33 -26.08
C LEU A 439 0.05 -4.11 -27.11
N ALA A 440 1.20 -3.57 -26.69
CA ALA A 440 2.36 -3.35 -27.57
C ALA A 440 2.89 -4.68 -28.13
N GLN A 441 2.99 -5.73 -27.32
CA GLN A 441 3.41 -7.06 -27.78
C GLN A 441 2.42 -7.64 -28.80
N THR A 442 1.13 -7.44 -28.63
CA THR A 442 0.09 -7.93 -29.53
C THR A 442 0.14 -7.20 -30.88
N GLU A 443 0.36 -5.89 -30.88
CA GLU A 443 0.52 -5.10 -32.08
C GLU A 443 1.76 -5.54 -32.89
N GLN A 444 2.90 -5.76 -32.23
CA GLN A 444 4.12 -6.26 -32.86
C GLN A 444 3.94 -7.66 -33.48
N GLN A 445 3.22 -8.57 -32.78
CA GLN A 445 2.92 -9.91 -33.30
C GLN A 445 1.97 -9.87 -34.52
N ALA A 446 1.09 -8.90 -34.58
CA ALA A 446 0.19 -8.70 -35.73
C ALA A 446 0.88 -8.11 -36.97
N GLU A 447 1.98 -7.36 -36.78
CA GLU A 447 2.77 -6.76 -37.86
C GLU A 447 3.88 -7.69 -38.40
N ALA A 448 4.22 -8.76 -37.65
CA ALA A 448 5.22 -9.73 -38.10
C ALA A 448 4.71 -10.49 -39.36
N PRO A 449 5.47 -10.55 -40.46
CA PRO A 449 5.05 -11.32 -41.62
C PRO A 449 4.91 -12.81 -41.26
N PRO A 450 3.93 -13.52 -41.86
CA PRO A 450 3.77 -14.93 -41.58
C PRO A 450 5.03 -15.70 -41.94
N LEU A 451 5.45 -16.62 -41.06
CA LEU A 451 6.68 -17.42 -41.21
C LEU A 451 6.77 -18.17 -42.54
N GLU A 452 5.62 -18.41 -43.21
CA GLU A 452 5.54 -19.06 -44.53
C GLU A 452 6.05 -18.21 -45.70
N ALA A 453 6.32 -16.91 -45.49
CA ALA A 453 6.84 -16.02 -46.54
C ALA A 453 8.40 -15.99 -46.63
N LEU A 454 9.10 -16.77 -45.81
CA LEU A 454 10.57 -16.84 -45.74
C LEU A 454 11.13 -18.24 -46.07
N ALA A 455 10.30 -19.13 -46.62
CA ALA A 455 10.71 -20.48 -47.08
C ALA A 455 10.93 -20.50 -48.60
#